data_caf15f1196b385e48e48bb569cd5bce6
#
_entry.id   caf15f1196b385e48e48bb569cd5bce6
#
_cell.length_a   1.000
_cell.length_b   1.000
_cell.length_c   1.000
_cell.angle_alpha   90.00
_cell.angle_beta   90.00
_cell.angle_gamma   90.00
#
_symmetry.space_group_name_H-M   'P 1'
#
loop_
_entity.id
_entity.type
_entity.pdbx_description
1 polymer ?
#
loop_
_entity_poly.entity_id
_entity_poly.type
_entity_poly.pdbx_seq_one_letter_code
_entity_poly.pdbx_strand_id
1 'polypeptide(L)'
;MKRVLPIMLATGVMFSTVFTATAGASELAPEQMKTQIETLTSEKEELEKRVSELESENEALKNESQEPEEVKTETVGTVYTDKTVVKVVQEALNAAGYNCGTPDGIAGTKTSEAISAYEKEKKLNVNGVITDELLDALEIADEIKDAAEKEAKKGNYKSDYSYEQLARNPDSYKGSLVKFTGKVLQADTGDINYLRLAINSDYNTVLFVTYGSSVVNYRLLEDDYVTIYGKANGVYSYEAVSGATITIPWIQADMIDLQ
;
A
#
# COMPACT_ATOMS: atom_id res chain seq x y z
N MET A 1 -14.18 29.28 32.13
CA MET A 1 -12.89 29.97 31.99
C MET A 1 -11.80 28.98 32.38
N LYS A 2 -11.34 28.15 31.48
CA LYS A 2 -10.21 27.21 31.71
C LYS A 2 -8.98 27.84 31.05
N ARG A 3 -7.97 28.08 31.88
CA ARG A 3 -6.69 28.63 31.45
C ARG A 3 -5.91 27.57 30.69
N VAL A 4 -5.64 27.82 29.43
CA VAL A 4 -4.71 27.03 28.62
C VAL A 4 -3.31 27.49 29.00
N LEU A 5 -2.51 26.60 29.58
CA LEU A 5 -1.07 26.79 29.77
C LEU A 5 -0.38 26.54 28.42
N PRO A 6 0.52 27.42 27.98
CA PRO A 6 1.30 27.17 26.78
C PRO A 6 2.38 26.14 27.07
N ILE A 7 2.40 25.05 26.28
CA ILE A 7 3.51 24.11 26.23
C ILE A 7 4.70 24.84 25.62
N MET A 8 5.69 25.12 26.45
CA MET A 8 7.00 25.58 25.95
C MET A 8 7.70 24.47 25.24
N LEU A 9 7.79 24.58 23.95
CA LEU A 9 8.68 23.78 23.09
C LEU A 9 10.13 24.09 23.51
N ALA A 10 10.76 23.19 24.24
CA ALA A 10 12.21 23.24 24.43
C ALA A 10 12.88 22.77 23.14
N THR A 11 13.36 23.76 22.43
CA THR A 11 14.13 23.64 21.18
C THR A 11 15.38 22.79 21.36
N GLY A 12 15.56 21.94 20.36
CA GLY A 12 16.60 20.98 20.20
C GLY A 12 18.02 21.45 20.42
N VAL A 13 18.76 20.60 21.05
CA VAL A 13 20.21 20.61 20.97
C VAL A 13 20.60 20.01 19.62
N MET A 14 21.07 20.87 18.73
CA MET A 14 21.72 20.45 17.48
C MET A 14 23.05 19.78 17.82
N PHE A 15 23.12 18.47 17.72
CA PHE A 15 24.40 17.78 17.59
C PHE A 15 24.81 17.79 16.12
N SER A 16 25.56 18.82 15.73
CA SER A 16 26.33 18.82 14.50
C SER A 16 27.78 18.43 14.85
N THR A 17 28.05 17.16 14.95
CA THR A 17 29.42 16.67 14.83
C THR A 17 29.60 16.08 13.45
N VAL A 18 30.16 16.88 12.55
CA VAL A 18 30.71 16.42 11.28
C VAL A 18 31.90 15.50 11.61
N PHE A 19 31.69 14.20 11.48
CA PHE A 19 32.78 13.22 11.54
C PHE A 19 33.41 13.14 10.14
N THR A 20 34.45 13.91 9.91
CA THR A 20 35.33 13.69 8.75
C THR A 20 36.23 12.49 9.04
N ALA A 21 35.90 11.36 8.41
CA ALA A 21 36.78 10.19 8.42
C ALA A 21 38.02 10.47 7.58
N THR A 22 39.13 10.84 8.25
CA THR A 22 40.45 10.69 7.69
C THR A 22 41.04 9.38 8.21
N ALA A 23 41.49 8.53 7.29
CA ALA A 23 42.17 7.29 7.57
C ALA A 23 43.45 7.56 8.39
N GLY A 24 43.45 7.09 9.62
CA GLY A 24 44.58 7.11 10.56
C GLY A 24 44.05 6.66 11.90
N ALA A 25 44.27 5.39 12.25
CA ALA A 25 44.00 4.89 13.60
C ALA A 25 44.87 5.64 14.60
N SER A 26 44.35 6.73 15.18
CA SER A 26 44.91 7.30 16.40
C SER A 26 44.09 6.71 17.56
N GLU A 27 44.72 5.84 18.30
CA GLU A 27 44.30 5.37 19.61
C GLU A 27 43.96 6.61 20.45
N LEU A 28 42.67 6.79 20.81
CA LEU A 28 42.27 7.88 21.71
C LEU A 28 43.02 7.75 23.01
N ALA A 29 43.67 8.83 23.46
CA ALA A 29 44.39 8.84 24.71
C ALA A 29 43.47 8.37 25.86
N PRO A 30 43.95 7.55 26.81
CA PRO A 30 43.13 6.98 27.90
C PRO A 30 42.31 8.01 28.68
N GLU A 31 42.76 9.22 28.78
CA GLU A 31 42.06 10.35 29.40
C GLU A 31 40.80 10.78 28.59
N GLN A 32 40.87 10.76 27.27
CA GLN A 32 39.74 11.11 26.40
C GLN A 32 38.65 10.04 26.43
N MET A 33 39.04 8.75 26.48
CA MET A 33 38.10 7.65 26.68
C MET A 33 37.42 7.74 28.03
N LYS A 34 38.15 8.09 29.10
CA LYS A 34 37.54 8.25 30.42
C LYS A 34 36.52 9.35 30.45
N THR A 35 36.82 10.52 29.88
CA THR A 35 35.87 11.63 29.78
C THR A 35 34.62 11.26 28.96
N GLN A 36 34.78 10.52 27.85
CA GLN A 36 33.64 10.04 27.07
C GLN A 36 32.76 9.05 27.84
N ILE A 37 33.37 8.13 28.59
CA ILE A 37 32.64 7.18 29.44
C ILE A 37 31.85 7.92 30.52
N GLU A 38 32.42 8.91 31.19
CA GLU A 38 31.77 9.74 32.20
C GLU A 38 30.60 10.51 31.58
N THR A 39 30.74 11.09 30.38
CA THR A 39 29.66 11.81 29.69
C THR A 39 28.53 10.87 29.31
N LEU A 40 28.83 9.73 28.68
CA LEU A 40 27.84 8.74 28.29
C LEU A 40 27.12 8.11 29.48
N THR A 41 27.80 7.96 30.61
CA THR A 41 27.21 7.48 31.86
C THR A 41 26.19 8.48 32.39
N SER A 42 26.52 9.79 32.37
CA SER A 42 25.62 10.86 32.79
C SER A 42 24.40 10.99 31.86
N GLU A 43 24.61 10.93 30.54
CA GLU A 43 23.53 10.94 29.56
C GLU A 43 22.59 9.73 29.72
N LYS A 44 23.14 8.56 30.03
CA LYS A 44 22.37 7.35 30.29
C LYS A 44 21.48 7.53 31.53
N GLU A 45 22.03 8.03 32.64
CA GLU A 45 21.28 8.28 33.88
C GLU A 45 20.16 9.30 33.66
N GLU A 46 20.40 10.36 32.87
CA GLU A 46 19.37 11.34 32.51
C GLU A 46 18.25 10.75 31.66
N LEU A 47 18.59 9.87 30.68
CA LEU A 47 17.64 9.16 29.85
C LEU A 47 16.80 8.16 30.66
N GLU A 48 17.41 7.40 31.55
CA GLU A 48 16.71 6.47 32.47
C GLU A 48 15.71 7.20 33.36
N LYS A 49 16.09 8.37 33.89
CA LYS A 49 15.19 9.23 34.66
C LYS A 49 14.02 9.72 33.81
N ARG A 50 14.27 10.14 32.56
CA ARG A 50 13.24 10.61 31.64
C ARG A 50 12.28 9.50 31.21
N VAL A 51 12.78 8.28 31.02
CA VAL A 51 11.94 7.10 30.77
C VAL A 51 11.00 6.85 31.95
N SER A 52 11.52 6.86 33.17
CA SER A 52 10.69 6.67 34.38
C SER A 52 9.63 7.78 34.57
N GLU A 53 9.96 9.03 34.25
CA GLU A 53 9.02 10.15 34.30
C GLU A 53 7.88 9.95 33.26
N LEU A 54 8.23 9.56 32.03
CA LEU A 54 7.27 9.30 30.95
C LEU A 54 6.40 8.06 31.23
N GLU A 55 6.95 7.02 31.85
CA GLU A 55 6.18 5.84 32.28
C GLU A 55 5.15 6.22 33.36
N SER A 56 5.55 7.06 34.33
CA SER A 56 4.65 7.57 35.37
C SER A 56 3.56 8.49 34.79
N GLU A 57 3.89 9.34 33.82
CA GLU A 57 2.93 10.20 33.13
C GLU A 57 1.93 9.36 32.31
N ASN A 58 2.40 8.31 31.63
CA ASN A 58 1.54 7.36 30.92
C ASN A 58 0.60 6.57 31.86
N GLU A 59 1.09 6.17 33.04
CA GLU A 59 0.21 5.55 34.04
C GLU A 59 -0.82 6.52 34.60
N ALA A 60 -0.43 7.78 34.81
CA ALA A 60 -1.36 8.82 35.28
C ALA A 60 -2.44 9.11 34.23
N LEU A 61 -2.06 9.20 32.94
CA LEU A 61 -2.99 9.39 31.83
C LEU A 61 -3.94 8.19 31.64
N LYS A 62 -3.44 6.95 31.86
CA LYS A 62 -4.29 5.75 31.87
C LYS A 62 -5.29 5.74 33.00
N ASN A 63 -4.92 6.25 34.16
CA ASN A 63 -5.81 6.31 35.34
C ASN A 63 -6.81 7.47 35.26
N GLU A 64 -6.49 8.57 34.58
CA GLU A 64 -7.40 9.70 34.33
C GLU A 64 -8.47 9.38 33.27
N SER A 65 -8.23 8.36 32.46
CA SER A 65 -9.18 7.80 31.49
C SER A 65 -10.18 6.81 32.09
N GLN A 66 -10.13 6.53 33.40
CA GLN A 66 -11.03 5.60 34.07
C GLN A 66 -12.03 6.31 35.02
N GLU A 67 -12.73 7.31 34.50
CA GLU A 67 -14.05 7.61 35.06
C GLU A 67 -15.09 6.97 34.16
N PRO A 68 -15.92 6.05 34.62
CA PRO A 68 -16.83 5.33 33.76
C PRO A 68 -18.03 6.21 33.43
N GLU A 69 -17.96 6.99 32.37
CA GLU A 69 -19.16 7.18 31.57
C GLU A 69 -19.51 5.80 31.01
N GLU A 70 -20.74 5.35 31.23
CA GLU A 70 -21.29 4.13 30.63
C GLU A 70 -21.10 4.19 29.11
N VAL A 71 -19.91 3.76 28.63
CA VAL A 71 -19.71 3.43 27.25
C VAL A 71 -20.52 2.17 27.01
N LYS A 72 -21.70 2.33 26.39
CA LYS A 72 -22.33 1.25 25.68
C LYS A 72 -21.24 0.59 24.88
N THR A 73 -20.85 -0.62 25.24
CA THR A 73 -20.06 -1.53 24.42
C THR A 73 -20.89 -1.86 23.20
N GLU A 74 -20.98 -0.92 22.26
CA GLU A 74 -21.34 -1.25 20.90
C GLU A 74 -20.11 -1.95 20.33
N THR A 75 -20.29 -3.17 19.91
CA THR A 75 -19.36 -4.01 19.19
C THR A 75 -18.60 -3.15 18.18
N VAL A 76 -17.31 -2.93 18.45
CA VAL A 76 -16.39 -2.36 17.43
C VAL A 76 -16.52 -3.28 16.23
N GLY A 77 -17.12 -2.78 15.15
CA GLY A 77 -17.24 -3.51 13.89
C GLY A 77 -15.87 -3.99 13.39
N THR A 78 -15.85 -4.66 12.26
CA THR A 78 -14.60 -5.10 11.63
C THR A 78 -13.62 -3.94 11.50
N VAL A 79 -12.40 -4.11 12.01
CA VAL A 79 -11.32 -3.12 11.86
C VAL A 79 -10.49 -3.50 10.64
N TYR A 80 -10.34 -2.58 9.72
CA TYR A 80 -9.61 -2.77 8.46
C TYR A 80 -8.18 -2.26 8.58
N THR A 81 -7.21 -3.12 8.28
CA THR A 81 -5.77 -2.80 8.28
C THR A 81 -5.08 -3.14 6.96
N ASP A 82 -5.83 -3.65 5.99
CA ASP A 82 -5.29 -3.98 4.67
C ASP A 82 -4.80 -2.71 3.96
N LYS A 83 -3.63 -2.81 3.32
CA LYS A 83 -2.96 -1.69 2.67
C LYS A 83 -3.81 -1.02 1.60
N THR A 84 -4.56 -1.80 0.83
CA THR A 84 -5.41 -1.30 -0.25
C THR A 84 -6.59 -0.54 0.34
N VAL A 85 -7.24 -1.09 1.37
CA VAL A 85 -8.34 -0.43 2.09
C VAL A 85 -7.86 0.88 2.72
N VAL A 86 -6.73 0.85 3.44
CA VAL A 86 -6.15 2.05 4.06
C VAL A 86 -5.89 3.13 3.02
N LYS A 87 -5.36 2.77 1.85
CA LYS A 87 -5.08 3.73 0.78
C LYS A 87 -6.36 4.38 0.24
N VAL A 88 -7.41 3.61 -0.04
CA VAL A 88 -8.70 4.14 -0.49
C VAL A 88 -9.31 5.08 0.56
N VAL A 89 -9.25 4.71 1.84
CA VAL A 89 -9.71 5.58 2.93
C VAL A 89 -8.91 6.88 3.00
N GLN A 90 -7.58 6.83 2.85
CA GLN A 90 -6.74 8.03 2.81
C GLN A 90 -7.11 8.95 1.64
N GLU A 91 -7.36 8.37 0.45
CA GLU A 91 -7.81 9.12 -0.74
C GLU A 91 -9.16 9.79 -0.49
N ALA A 92 -10.14 9.06 0.07
CA ALA A 92 -11.46 9.57 0.38
C ALA A 92 -11.42 10.69 1.45
N LEU A 93 -10.65 10.50 2.52
CA LEU A 93 -10.47 11.51 3.58
C LEU A 93 -9.81 12.79 3.03
N ASN A 94 -8.76 12.65 2.20
CA ASN A 94 -8.12 13.80 1.55
C ASN A 94 -9.10 14.55 0.62
N ALA A 95 -9.92 13.82 -0.14
CA ALA A 95 -10.97 14.40 -0.98
C ALA A 95 -12.05 15.11 -0.16
N ALA A 96 -12.36 14.61 1.04
CA ALA A 96 -13.28 15.22 1.99
C ALA A 96 -12.65 16.41 2.77
N GLY A 97 -11.37 16.71 2.56
CA GLY A 97 -10.66 17.84 3.19
C GLY A 97 -9.92 17.49 4.50
N TYR A 98 -9.84 16.21 4.86
CA TYR A 98 -9.10 15.73 6.04
C TYR A 98 -7.74 15.22 5.64
N ASN A 99 -6.69 15.96 5.94
CA ASN A 99 -5.34 15.71 5.44
C ASN A 99 -4.67 14.51 6.13
N CYS A 100 -4.65 13.36 5.46
CA CYS A 100 -3.92 12.15 5.87
C CYS A 100 -2.44 12.14 5.40
N GLY A 101 -2.01 13.11 4.61
CA GLY A 101 -0.76 13.06 3.86
C GLY A 101 -0.92 12.32 2.52
N THR A 102 0.20 11.77 2.01
CA THR A 102 0.17 10.97 0.77
C THR A 102 -0.51 9.62 1.02
N PRO A 103 -1.47 9.19 0.19
CA PRO A 103 -2.08 7.87 0.31
C PRO A 103 -1.06 6.75 0.03
N ASP A 104 -0.49 6.20 1.08
CA ASP A 104 0.55 5.16 1.04
C ASP A 104 0.06 3.77 1.51
N GLY A 105 -1.18 3.72 2.01
CA GLY A 105 -1.78 2.51 2.56
C GLY A 105 -1.26 2.15 3.96
N ILE A 106 -0.65 3.09 4.68
CA ILE A 106 -0.18 2.91 6.06
C ILE A 106 -1.04 3.75 7.01
N ALA A 107 -1.77 3.08 7.91
CA ALA A 107 -2.58 3.74 8.92
C ALA A 107 -1.69 4.29 10.06
N GLY A 108 -0.94 5.35 9.78
CA GLY A 108 -0.09 6.05 10.74
C GLY A 108 -0.86 7.14 11.51
N THR A 109 -0.14 7.89 12.36
CA THR A 109 -0.70 8.94 13.23
C THR A 109 -1.55 9.96 12.45
N LYS A 110 -1.07 10.44 11.30
CA LYS A 110 -1.82 11.41 10.48
C LYS A 110 -3.15 10.84 9.96
N THR A 111 -3.15 9.57 9.57
CA THR A 111 -4.37 8.89 9.12
C THR A 111 -5.36 8.74 10.28
N SER A 112 -4.90 8.31 11.45
CA SER A 112 -5.74 8.18 12.66
C SER A 112 -6.30 9.53 13.13
N GLU A 113 -5.51 10.60 13.10
CA GLU A 113 -5.96 11.95 13.40
C GLU A 113 -7.03 12.46 12.42
N ALA A 114 -6.84 12.20 11.11
CA ALA A 114 -7.79 12.57 10.08
C ALA A 114 -9.12 11.80 10.21
N ILE A 115 -9.06 10.49 10.51
CA ILE A 115 -10.23 9.66 10.80
C ILE A 115 -10.97 10.26 12.00
N SER A 116 -10.29 10.47 13.13
CA SER A 116 -10.91 11.01 14.35
C SER A 116 -11.56 12.39 14.12
N ALA A 117 -10.94 13.24 13.30
CA ALA A 117 -11.50 14.54 12.95
C ALA A 117 -12.78 14.41 12.11
N TYR A 118 -12.79 13.49 11.12
CA TYR A 118 -13.94 13.17 10.29
C TYR A 118 -15.09 12.58 11.13
N GLU A 119 -14.80 11.55 11.93
CA GLU A 119 -15.75 10.89 12.83
C GLU A 119 -16.43 11.91 13.77
N LYS A 120 -15.64 12.81 14.36
CA LYS A 120 -16.14 13.87 15.24
C LYS A 120 -17.08 14.84 14.52
N GLU A 121 -16.73 15.28 13.30
CA GLU A 121 -17.59 16.18 12.52
C GLU A 121 -18.88 15.50 12.09
N LYS A 122 -18.80 14.22 11.67
CA LYS A 122 -19.95 13.42 11.26
C LYS A 122 -20.76 12.87 12.44
N LYS A 123 -20.30 13.09 13.69
CA LYS A 123 -20.91 12.58 14.93
C LYS A 123 -20.96 11.05 14.99
N LEU A 124 -19.92 10.40 14.44
CA LEU A 124 -19.70 8.96 14.54
C LEU A 124 -19.00 8.63 15.87
N ASN A 125 -18.81 7.34 16.12
CA ASN A 125 -17.99 6.88 17.24
C ASN A 125 -16.51 7.20 16.97
N VAL A 126 -15.93 8.14 17.74
CA VAL A 126 -14.55 8.63 17.55
C VAL A 126 -13.56 7.62 18.10
N ASN A 127 -13.00 6.81 17.21
CA ASN A 127 -12.02 5.76 17.58
C ASN A 127 -10.72 5.84 16.78
N GLY A 128 -10.68 6.61 15.67
CA GLY A 128 -9.49 6.84 14.87
C GLY A 128 -8.99 5.62 14.09
N VAL A 129 -9.84 4.60 13.90
CA VAL A 129 -9.55 3.39 13.14
C VAL A 129 -10.57 3.19 12.01
N ILE A 130 -10.19 2.41 11.01
CA ILE A 130 -11.08 2.15 9.87
C ILE A 130 -12.08 1.07 10.25
N THR A 131 -13.35 1.44 10.31
CA THR A 131 -14.49 0.57 10.64
C THR A 131 -15.54 0.59 9.53
N ASP A 132 -16.48 -0.36 9.56
CA ASP A 132 -17.63 -0.37 8.64
C ASP A 132 -18.40 0.96 8.70
N GLU A 133 -18.60 1.53 9.90
CA GLU A 133 -19.28 2.81 10.10
C GLU A 133 -18.56 3.97 9.38
N LEU A 134 -17.23 3.99 9.43
CA LEU A 134 -16.42 4.98 8.71
C LEU A 134 -16.52 4.79 7.20
N LEU A 135 -16.46 3.54 6.69
CA LEU A 135 -16.56 3.24 5.26
C LEU A 135 -17.93 3.64 4.69
N ASP A 136 -19.00 3.37 5.44
CA ASP A 136 -20.37 3.77 5.09
C ASP A 136 -20.50 5.30 5.07
N ALA A 137 -19.95 5.99 6.06
CA ALA A 137 -20.00 7.44 6.16
C ALA A 137 -19.16 8.14 5.06
N LEU A 138 -18.10 7.52 4.59
CA LEU A 138 -17.31 7.97 3.44
C LEU A 138 -17.92 7.57 2.09
N GLU A 139 -18.99 6.78 2.09
CA GLU A 139 -19.67 6.24 0.90
C GLU A 139 -18.73 5.36 0.03
N ILE A 140 -17.76 4.67 0.64
CA ILE A 140 -16.77 3.82 -0.04
C ILE A 140 -16.86 2.34 0.32
N ALA A 141 -17.86 1.94 1.11
CA ALA A 141 -18.02 0.56 1.57
C ALA A 141 -18.14 -0.43 0.39
N ASP A 142 -18.92 -0.09 -0.65
CA ASP A 142 -19.06 -0.92 -1.84
C ASP A 142 -17.75 -1.01 -2.63
N GLU A 143 -17.01 0.10 -2.78
CA GLU A 143 -15.71 0.12 -3.45
C GLU A 143 -14.67 -0.77 -2.74
N ILE A 144 -14.63 -0.70 -1.41
CA ILE A 144 -13.77 -1.56 -0.58
C ILE A 144 -14.13 -3.02 -0.73
N LYS A 145 -15.43 -3.34 -0.71
CA LYS A 145 -15.91 -4.71 -0.89
C LYS A 145 -15.53 -5.25 -2.27
N ASP A 146 -15.75 -4.47 -3.32
CA ASP A 146 -15.38 -4.85 -4.69
C ASP A 146 -13.86 -5.05 -4.83
N ALA A 147 -13.05 -4.18 -4.23
CA ALA A 147 -11.59 -4.32 -4.22
C ALA A 147 -11.14 -5.59 -3.47
N ALA A 148 -11.72 -5.87 -2.31
CA ALA A 148 -11.43 -7.07 -1.53
C ALA A 148 -11.82 -8.36 -2.29
N GLU A 149 -12.99 -8.35 -2.97
CA GLU A 149 -13.41 -9.47 -3.81
C GLU A 149 -12.47 -9.68 -5.01
N LYS A 150 -12.00 -8.61 -5.64
CA LYS A 150 -11.00 -8.70 -6.72
C LYS A 150 -9.70 -9.33 -6.21
N GLU A 151 -9.18 -8.87 -5.08
CA GLU A 151 -7.95 -9.44 -4.49
C GLU A 151 -8.14 -10.92 -4.12
N ALA A 152 -9.25 -11.29 -3.49
CA ALA A 152 -9.56 -12.68 -3.19
C ALA A 152 -9.65 -13.55 -4.45
N LYS A 153 -10.22 -13.03 -5.54
CA LYS A 153 -10.31 -13.72 -6.82
C LYS A 153 -8.94 -13.95 -7.46
N LYS A 154 -7.97 -13.02 -7.28
CA LYS A 154 -6.59 -13.16 -7.83
C LYS A 154 -5.88 -14.43 -7.39
N GLY A 155 -6.16 -14.93 -6.18
CA GLY A 155 -5.62 -16.19 -5.67
C GLY A 155 -6.00 -17.43 -6.48
N ASN A 156 -7.05 -17.35 -7.29
CA ASN A 156 -7.49 -18.46 -8.16
C ASN A 156 -6.68 -18.57 -9.46
N TYR A 157 -5.96 -17.52 -9.83
CA TYR A 157 -5.17 -17.49 -11.07
C TYR A 157 -3.76 -18.01 -10.81
N LYS A 158 -3.35 -19.00 -11.60
CA LYS A 158 -2.09 -19.69 -11.42
C LYS A 158 -0.98 -19.09 -12.30
N SER A 159 0.21 -18.96 -11.74
CA SER A 159 1.42 -18.47 -12.42
C SER A 159 2.34 -19.60 -12.91
N ASP A 160 1.95 -20.85 -12.74
CA ASP A 160 2.72 -22.04 -13.10
C ASP A 160 2.52 -22.51 -14.55
N TYR A 161 1.66 -21.82 -15.30
CA TYR A 161 1.52 -22.06 -16.73
C TYR A 161 2.63 -21.34 -17.51
N SER A 162 3.32 -22.07 -18.41
CA SER A 162 4.30 -21.45 -19.28
C SER A 162 3.68 -21.01 -20.63
N TYR A 163 4.36 -20.06 -21.29
CA TYR A 163 4.01 -19.65 -22.65
C TYR A 163 3.98 -20.84 -23.61
N GLU A 164 4.98 -21.72 -23.54
CA GLU A 164 5.12 -22.90 -24.42
C GLU A 164 3.97 -23.88 -24.24
N GLN A 165 3.47 -24.07 -23.03
CA GLN A 165 2.30 -24.92 -22.77
C GLN A 165 1.08 -24.39 -23.50
N LEU A 166 0.80 -23.08 -23.37
CA LEU A 166 -0.34 -22.45 -24.03
C LEU A 166 -0.18 -22.39 -25.57
N ALA A 167 1.04 -22.15 -26.06
CA ALA A 167 1.31 -22.07 -27.49
C ALA A 167 1.25 -23.45 -28.19
N ARG A 168 1.74 -24.51 -27.53
CA ARG A 168 1.82 -25.87 -28.12
C ARG A 168 0.53 -26.66 -27.99
N ASN A 169 -0.22 -26.45 -26.90
CA ASN A 169 -1.43 -27.21 -26.58
C ASN A 169 -2.60 -26.29 -26.20
N PRO A 170 -2.99 -25.34 -27.05
CA PRO A 170 -3.95 -24.29 -26.71
C PRO A 170 -5.30 -24.85 -26.23
N ASP A 171 -5.79 -25.91 -26.88
CA ASP A 171 -7.10 -26.51 -26.53
C ASP A 171 -7.09 -27.20 -25.17
N SER A 172 -5.95 -27.77 -24.77
CA SER A 172 -5.81 -28.44 -23.46
C SER A 172 -5.88 -27.48 -22.29
N TYR A 173 -5.53 -26.22 -22.51
CA TYR A 173 -5.50 -25.18 -21.47
C TYR A 173 -6.64 -24.16 -21.60
N LYS A 174 -7.52 -24.31 -22.60
CA LYS A 174 -8.64 -23.39 -22.79
C LYS A 174 -9.55 -23.36 -21.55
N GLY A 175 -9.83 -22.16 -21.05
CA GLY A 175 -10.60 -21.93 -19.81
C GLY A 175 -9.76 -21.97 -18.53
N SER A 176 -8.47 -22.34 -18.59
CA SER A 176 -7.59 -22.28 -17.41
C SER A 176 -7.41 -20.84 -16.93
N LEU A 177 -7.47 -20.65 -15.61
CA LEU A 177 -7.21 -19.37 -14.96
C LEU A 177 -5.70 -19.16 -14.85
N VAL A 178 -5.18 -18.16 -15.55
CA VAL A 178 -3.75 -17.90 -15.69
C VAL A 178 -3.37 -16.51 -15.20
N LYS A 179 -2.15 -16.39 -14.69
CA LYS A 179 -1.53 -15.13 -14.28
C LYS A 179 -0.21 -14.96 -15.01
N PHE A 180 -0.03 -13.83 -15.68
CA PHE A 180 1.23 -13.47 -16.34
C PHE A 180 1.60 -12.04 -16.02
N THR A 181 2.90 -11.79 -15.88
CA THR A 181 3.46 -10.45 -15.72
C THR A 181 4.38 -10.15 -16.90
N GLY A 182 4.32 -8.94 -17.41
CA GLY A 182 5.15 -8.58 -18.56
C GLY A 182 5.03 -7.12 -18.95
N LYS A 183 5.74 -6.81 -20.05
CA LYS A 183 5.79 -5.48 -20.64
C LYS A 183 4.78 -5.37 -21.77
N VAL A 184 4.01 -4.30 -21.81
CA VAL A 184 3.09 -3.97 -22.90
C VAL A 184 3.90 -3.52 -24.12
N LEU A 185 3.75 -4.24 -25.23
CA LEU A 185 4.37 -3.91 -26.51
C LEU A 185 3.46 -3.07 -27.39
N GLN A 186 2.17 -3.24 -27.23
CA GLN A 186 1.13 -2.53 -27.94
C GLN A 186 -0.14 -2.55 -27.11
N ALA A 187 -0.82 -1.42 -27.02
CA ALA A 187 -2.14 -1.31 -26.43
C ALA A 187 -3.07 -0.58 -27.39
N ASP A 188 -4.26 -1.12 -27.58
CA ASP A 188 -5.29 -0.52 -28.44
C ASP A 188 -6.64 -0.55 -27.72
N THR A 189 -7.40 0.53 -27.89
CA THR A 189 -8.72 0.72 -27.31
C THR A 189 -9.67 1.13 -28.43
N GLY A 190 -10.55 0.21 -28.83
CA GLY A 190 -11.50 0.43 -29.89
C GLY A 190 -12.76 -0.42 -29.66
N ASP A 191 -13.23 -1.11 -30.69
CA ASP A 191 -14.34 -2.05 -30.58
C ASP A 191 -14.03 -3.20 -29.60
N ILE A 192 -12.74 -3.59 -29.55
CA ILE A 192 -12.20 -4.56 -28.60
C ILE A 192 -10.92 -3.96 -28.02
N ASN A 193 -10.87 -3.85 -26.70
CA ASN A 193 -9.61 -3.48 -26.04
C ASN A 193 -8.67 -4.67 -26.04
N TYR A 194 -7.45 -4.45 -26.52
CA TYR A 194 -6.41 -5.50 -26.47
C TYR A 194 -5.04 -4.91 -26.17
N LEU A 195 -4.16 -5.79 -25.71
CA LEU A 195 -2.74 -5.51 -25.62
C LEU A 195 -1.92 -6.71 -26.08
N ARG A 196 -0.68 -6.45 -26.48
CA ARG A 196 0.36 -7.45 -26.72
C ARG A 196 1.33 -7.40 -25.57
N LEU A 197 1.44 -8.49 -24.84
CA LEU A 197 2.23 -8.57 -23.59
C LEU A 197 3.44 -9.47 -23.80
N ALA A 198 4.66 -8.91 -23.68
CA ALA A 198 5.90 -9.68 -23.61
C ALA A 198 6.11 -10.18 -22.18
N ILE A 199 5.95 -11.49 -21.97
CA ILE A 199 6.11 -12.10 -20.65
C ILE A 199 7.55 -11.89 -20.17
N ASN A 200 7.71 -11.39 -18.93
CA ASN A 200 9.01 -11.09 -18.34
C ASN A 200 9.92 -10.22 -19.25
N SER A 201 9.31 -9.38 -20.09
CA SER A 201 9.99 -8.57 -21.11
C SER A 201 10.73 -9.38 -22.20
N ASP A 202 10.40 -10.66 -22.36
CA ASP A 202 10.92 -11.48 -23.47
C ASP A 202 10.05 -11.32 -24.72
N TYR A 203 10.59 -10.67 -25.73
CA TYR A 203 9.91 -10.39 -27.01
C TYR A 203 9.62 -11.65 -27.84
N ASN A 204 10.15 -12.83 -27.46
CA ASN A 204 9.83 -14.11 -28.09
C ASN A 204 8.59 -14.77 -27.46
N THR A 205 8.14 -14.31 -26.31
CA THR A 205 7.01 -14.86 -25.56
C THR A 205 5.88 -13.86 -25.43
N VAL A 206 5.21 -13.56 -26.53
CA VAL A 206 4.17 -12.54 -26.63
C VAL A 206 2.79 -13.15 -26.53
N LEU A 207 1.96 -12.65 -25.61
CA LEU A 207 0.54 -12.96 -25.48
C LEU A 207 -0.31 -11.92 -26.22
N PHE A 208 -1.39 -12.36 -26.85
CA PHE A 208 -2.52 -11.50 -27.21
C PHE A 208 -3.51 -11.49 -26.04
N VAL A 209 -3.79 -10.31 -25.50
CA VAL A 209 -4.63 -10.16 -24.33
C VAL A 209 -5.80 -9.23 -24.68
N THR A 210 -7.02 -9.73 -24.56
CA THR A 210 -8.23 -8.92 -24.72
C THR A 210 -8.86 -8.65 -23.35
N TYR A 211 -9.54 -7.52 -23.18
CA TYR A 211 -10.17 -7.16 -21.91
C TYR A 211 -11.38 -6.26 -22.11
N GLY A 212 -12.35 -6.33 -21.19
CA GLY A 212 -13.51 -5.46 -21.17
C GLY A 212 -13.19 -4.04 -20.72
N SER A 213 -13.99 -3.06 -21.10
CA SER A 213 -13.80 -1.65 -20.72
C SER A 213 -13.85 -1.39 -19.21
N SER A 214 -14.46 -2.28 -18.44
CA SER A 214 -14.54 -2.19 -16.96
C SER A 214 -13.35 -2.82 -16.23
N VAL A 215 -12.42 -3.47 -16.95
CA VAL A 215 -11.28 -4.17 -16.33
C VAL A 215 -10.26 -3.18 -15.75
N VAL A 216 -10.07 -2.07 -16.43
CA VAL A 216 -9.23 -0.95 -16.00
C VAL A 216 -10.00 0.37 -16.17
N ASN A 217 -9.77 1.33 -15.28
CA ASN A 217 -10.32 2.69 -15.33
C ASN A 217 -9.33 3.74 -15.84
N TYR A 218 -8.18 3.28 -16.37
CA TYR A 218 -7.12 4.10 -16.95
C TYR A 218 -6.71 3.51 -18.30
N ARG A 219 -6.00 4.32 -19.09
CA ARG A 219 -5.45 3.88 -20.37
C ARG A 219 -4.13 3.17 -20.16
N LEU A 220 -4.03 1.94 -20.64
CA LEU A 220 -2.76 1.23 -20.75
C LEU A 220 -1.94 1.78 -21.93
N LEU A 221 -0.64 1.95 -21.72
CA LEU A 221 0.30 2.49 -22.69
C LEU A 221 1.34 1.44 -23.07
N GLU A 222 2.00 1.67 -24.23
CA GLU A 222 3.22 0.96 -24.57
C GLU A 222 4.27 1.23 -23.48
N ASP A 223 5.09 0.22 -23.21
CA ASP A 223 6.11 0.21 -22.17
C ASP A 223 5.61 0.06 -20.72
N ASP A 224 4.29 0.10 -20.48
CA ASP A 224 3.74 -0.25 -19.17
C ASP A 224 4.15 -1.67 -18.77
N TYR A 225 4.37 -1.88 -17.47
CA TYR A 225 4.62 -3.19 -16.89
C TYR A 225 3.38 -3.62 -16.11
N VAL A 226 2.74 -4.72 -16.54
CA VAL A 226 1.45 -5.13 -15.98
C VAL A 226 1.44 -6.58 -15.56
N THR A 227 0.59 -6.89 -14.58
CA THR A 227 0.19 -8.27 -14.27
C THR A 227 -1.24 -8.48 -14.74
N ILE A 228 -1.45 -9.47 -15.60
CA ILE A 228 -2.78 -9.88 -16.06
C ILE A 228 -3.26 -11.12 -15.33
N TYR A 229 -4.54 -11.18 -15.06
CA TYR A 229 -5.26 -12.32 -14.53
C TYR A 229 -6.42 -12.60 -15.47
N GLY A 230 -6.47 -13.80 -16.06
CA GLY A 230 -7.46 -14.07 -17.10
C GLY A 230 -7.60 -15.53 -17.42
N LYS A 231 -8.41 -15.82 -18.44
CA LYS A 231 -8.67 -17.14 -18.95
C LYS A 231 -7.91 -17.36 -20.25
N ALA A 232 -7.19 -18.47 -20.34
CA ALA A 232 -6.63 -18.92 -21.60
C ALA A 232 -7.77 -19.19 -22.60
N ASN A 233 -7.73 -18.55 -23.76
CA ASN A 233 -8.80 -18.61 -24.77
C ASN A 233 -8.34 -19.24 -26.11
N GLY A 234 -7.27 -20.02 -26.05
CA GLY A 234 -6.67 -20.65 -27.23
C GLY A 234 -5.58 -19.78 -27.83
N VAL A 235 -5.60 -19.61 -29.14
CA VAL A 235 -4.60 -18.83 -29.88
C VAL A 235 -5.24 -17.74 -30.74
N TYR A 236 -4.49 -16.71 -31.01
CA TYR A 236 -4.81 -15.63 -31.95
C TYR A 236 -3.79 -15.61 -33.08
N SER A 237 -4.26 -15.57 -34.33
CA SER A 237 -3.41 -15.52 -35.51
C SER A 237 -3.62 -14.21 -36.28
N TYR A 238 -2.53 -13.61 -36.72
CA TYR A 238 -2.55 -12.41 -37.52
C TYR A 238 -1.46 -12.47 -38.63
N GLU A 239 -1.64 -11.68 -39.64
CA GLU A 239 -0.66 -11.54 -40.71
C GLU A 239 0.32 -10.40 -40.36
N ALA A 240 1.61 -10.71 -40.33
CA ALA A 240 2.66 -9.72 -40.13
C ALA A 240 2.90 -8.91 -41.43
N VAL A 241 3.53 -7.75 -41.29
CA VAL A 241 3.91 -6.90 -42.45
C VAL A 241 4.74 -7.66 -43.48
N SER A 242 5.48 -8.68 -43.06
CA SER A 242 6.25 -9.57 -43.95
C SER A 242 5.41 -10.57 -44.72
N GLY A 243 4.08 -10.63 -44.50
CA GLY A 243 3.17 -11.64 -45.06
C GLY A 243 3.18 -12.98 -44.33
N ALA A 244 3.95 -13.13 -43.26
CA ALA A 244 3.97 -14.34 -42.46
C ALA A 244 2.79 -14.38 -41.46
N THR A 245 2.10 -15.51 -41.34
CA THR A 245 1.10 -15.73 -40.31
C THR A 245 1.79 -15.99 -38.97
N ILE A 246 1.51 -15.14 -37.97
CA ILE A 246 2.00 -15.30 -36.60
C ILE A 246 0.84 -15.76 -35.73
N THR A 247 1.08 -16.81 -34.95
CA THR A 247 0.09 -17.37 -34.01
C THR A 247 0.68 -17.32 -32.61
N ILE A 248 -0.06 -16.69 -31.69
CA ILE A 248 0.35 -16.48 -30.29
C ILE A 248 -0.81 -16.85 -29.34
N PRO A 249 -0.52 -17.25 -28.09
CA PRO A 249 -1.56 -17.55 -27.11
C PRO A 249 -2.45 -16.33 -26.86
N TRP A 250 -3.75 -16.59 -26.72
CA TRP A 250 -4.76 -15.59 -26.43
C TRP A 250 -5.30 -15.76 -25.01
N ILE A 251 -5.26 -14.68 -24.24
CA ILE A 251 -5.81 -14.59 -22.91
C ILE A 251 -6.94 -13.56 -22.91
N GLN A 252 -8.07 -13.91 -22.34
CA GLN A 252 -9.12 -12.95 -21.99
C GLN A 252 -8.91 -12.53 -20.54
N ALA A 253 -8.45 -11.30 -20.32
CA ALA A 253 -8.17 -10.80 -18.99
C ALA A 253 -9.45 -10.41 -18.26
N ASP A 254 -9.57 -10.88 -17.03
CA ASP A 254 -10.61 -10.53 -16.07
C ASP A 254 -10.14 -9.37 -15.16
N MET A 255 -8.82 -9.24 -14.93
CA MET A 255 -8.19 -8.17 -14.15
C MET A 255 -6.79 -7.85 -14.72
N ILE A 256 -6.37 -6.59 -14.60
CA ILE A 256 -5.03 -6.09 -14.99
C ILE A 256 -4.57 -5.13 -13.91
N ASP A 257 -3.36 -5.37 -13.38
CA ASP A 257 -2.69 -4.49 -12.43
C ASP A 257 -1.49 -3.83 -13.11
N LEU A 258 -1.41 -2.51 -13.04
CA LEU A 258 -0.23 -1.73 -13.40
C LEU A 258 0.78 -1.82 -12.25
N GLN A 259 2.06 -2.06 -12.59
CA GLN A 259 3.12 -2.27 -11.61
C GLN A 259 3.87 -0.96 -11.27
#